data_efd97009d5d5c3b4acc34d905ec66250
#
_entry.id   efd97009d5d5c3b4acc34d905ec66250
#
_cell.length_a   1.000
_cell.length_b   1.000
_cell.length_c   1.000
_cell.angle_alpha   90.00
_cell.angle_beta   90.00
_cell.angle_gamma   90.00
#
_symmetry.space_group_name_H-M   'P 1'
#
loop_
_entity.id
_entity.type
_entity.pdbx_description
1 polymer ?
#
loop_
_entity_poly.entity_id
_entity_poly.type
_entity_poly.pdbx_seq_one_letter_code
_entity_poly.pdbx_strand_id
1 'polypeptide(L)'
;ISREIKRNSGGRGYRPKQANRFADARQQYRFEPRKMFGATVDRVTEKIRLRWSPESISNRLKMEGKPSVSAETIYRFIYKDTQAGGDLWRCLARARRRRTPRFPREERRGIIQNAASIHDRGRQAQERKKRGHWERDTMLGKNRKTAILVCTDRKTRFNVFKKLNRRKAVLVTHKTVAALKGLPVRSITNDRGQEFNDAPRLEKKMGVTVYFCDPYSSYQRGTNENRIGVLRRYLPKGTDLSSLHWKQLKKIEFEINNVPMKCLDWLTPHEAMLKKSCTAFV
;
A
#
# COMPACT_ATOMS: atom_id res chain seq x y z
N ILE A 1 -17.28 -37.38 27.03
CA ILE A 1 -16.52 -38.12 28.06
C ILE A 1 -15.72 -39.25 27.41
N SER A 2 -16.28 -40.17 26.61
CA SER A 2 -15.57 -41.31 25.99
C SER A 2 -14.36 -40.88 25.12
N ARG A 3 -14.51 -39.83 24.32
CA ARG A 3 -13.37 -39.29 23.51
C ARG A 3 -12.27 -38.72 24.39
N GLU A 4 -12.60 -38.07 25.50
CA GLU A 4 -11.65 -37.49 26.45
C GLU A 4 -10.83 -38.59 27.12
N ILE A 5 -11.49 -39.62 27.64
CA ILE A 5 -10.84 -40.75 28.25
C ILE A 5 -9.91 -41.46 27.28
N LYS A 6 -10.42 -41.82 26.08
CA LYS A 6 -9.61 -42.48 25.04
C LYS A 6 -8.37 -41.68 24.61
N ARG A 7 -8.50 -40.36 24.59
CA ARG A 7 -7.43 -39.45 24.11
C ARG A 7 -6.38 -39.16 25.15
N ASN A 8 -6.73 -39.23 26.44
CA ASN A 8 -5.92 -38.76 27.52
C ASN A 8 -5.60 -39.87 28.55
N SER A 9 -5.90 -41.13 28.28
CA SER A 9 -5.45 -42.28 29.06
C SER A 9 -4.02 -42.65 28.69
N GLY A 10 -3.20 -42.95 29.72
CA GLY A 10 -1.90 -43.58 29.54
C GLY A 10 -1.98 -45.08 29.81
N GLY A 11 -0.84 -45.81 29.83
CA GLY A 11 -0.76 -47.25 30.08
C GLY A 11 -1.32 -47.72 31.43
N ARG A 12 -1.58 -46.81 32.36
CA ARG A 12 -2.19 -47.07 33.67
C ARG A 12 -3.61 -46.48 33.79
N GLY A 13 -4.33 -46.27 32.67
CA GLY A 13 -5.66 -45.70 32.62
C GLY A 13 -5.71 -44.16 32.62
N TYR A 14 -6.90 -43.59 32.80
CA TYR A 14 -7.13 -42.13 32.82
C TYR A 14 -6.74 -41.56 34.20
N ARG A 15 -5.85 -40.55 34.18
CA ARG A 15 -5.46 -39.79 35.35
C ARG A 15 -5.55 -38.29 35.06
N PRO A 16 -6.31 -37.49 35.83
CA PRO A 16 -6.57 -36.07 35.51
C PRO A 16 -5.30 -35.24 35.29
N LYS A 17 -4.30 -35.37 36.18
CA LYS A 17 -3.00 -34.65 36.04
C LYS A 17 -2.23 -35.03 34.78
N GLN A 18 -2.25 -36.31 34.39
CA GLN A 18 -1.62 -36.79 33.16
C GLN A 18 -2.42 -36.36 31.91
N ALA A 19 -3.76 -36.38 31.99
CA ALA A 19 -4.64 -35.90 30.96
C ALA A 19 -4.40 -34.41 30.63
N ASN A 20 -4.24 -33.57 31.67
CA ASN A 20 -3.89 -32.17 31.47
C ASN A 20 -2.52 -32.02 30.79
N ARG A 21 -1.48 -32.74 31.24
CA ARG A 21 -0.17 -32.72 30.57
C ARG A 21 -0.25 -33.10 29.09
N PHE A 22 -1.04 -34.12 28.77
CA PHE A 22 -1.27 -34.51 27.35
C PHE A 22 -2.04 -33.47 26.59
N ALA A 23 -3.00 -32.80 27.21
CA ALA A 23 -3.74 -31.69 26.60
C ALA A 23 -2.81 -30.49 26.34
N ASP A 24 -2.01 -30.10 27.35
CA ASP A 24 -1.07 -28.99 27.22
C ASP A 24 0.01 -29.27 26.17
N ALA A 25 0.60 -30.47 26.17
CA ALA A 25 1.56 -30.87 25.14
C ALA A 25 0.94 -30.80 23.74
N ARG A 26 -0.28 -31.33 23.54
CA ARG A 26 -0.98 -31.22 22.26
C ARG A 26 -1.30 -29.79 21.89
N GLN A 27 -1.61 -28.94 22.86
CA GLN A 27 -1.86 -27.52 22.64
C GLN A 27 -0.58 -26.81 22.18
N GLN A 28 0.56 -27.12 22.80
CA GLN A 28 1.87 -26.61 22.35
C GLN A 28 2.20 -27.08 20.94
N TYR A 29 2.09 -28.39 20.65
CA TYR A 29 2.31 -28.94 19.30
C TYR A 29 1.29 -28.44 18.26
N ARG A 30 0.06 -28.14 18.67
CA ARG A 30 -0.98 -27.58 17.78
C ARG A 30 -0.63 -26.17 17.28
N PHE A 31 0.16 -25.43 18.04
CA PHE A 31 0.60 -24.08 17.73
C PHE A 31 1.92 -24.03 16.96
N GLU A 32 2.62 -25.16 16.78
CA GLU A 32 3.76 -25.18 15.87
C GLU A 32 3.25 -25.14 14.43
N PRO A 33 3.65 -24.14 13.65
CA PRO A 33 3.21 -24.03 12.27
C PRO A 33 3.89 -25.12 11.43
N ARG A 34 3.23 -26.27 11.29
CA ARG A 34 3.71 -27.47 10.57
C ARG A 34 4.19 -27.20 9.13
N LYS A 35 3.89 -26.01 8.57
CA LYS A 35 4.24 -25.57 7.22
C LYS A 35 5.26 -24.42 7.20
N MET A 36 5.69 -23.94 8.36
CA MET A 36 6.65 -22.83 8.49
C MET A 36 8.01 -23.35 8.89
N PHE A 37 8.74 -23.94 7.94
CA PHE A 37 10.11 -24.44 8.13
C PHE A 37 10.95 -24.26 6.86
N GLY A 38 12.27 -24.22 7.00
CA GLY A 38 13.24 -24.15 5.91
C GLY A 38 12.93 -23.00 4.94
N ALA A 39 13.02 -23.26 3.66
CA ALA A 39 12.82 -22.28 2.58
C ALA A 39 11.49 -21.51 2.62
N THR A 40 10.46 -22.03 3.32
CA THR A 40 9.20 -21.30 3.49
C THR A 40 9.36 -20.16 4.49
N VAL A 41 10.10 -20.38 5.58
CA VAL A 41 10.40 -19.32 6.56
C VAL A 41 11.21 -18.22 5.91
N ASP A 42 12.28 -18.58 5.18
CA ASP A 42 13.15 -17.60 4.53
C ASP A 42 12.38 -16.73 3.54
N ARG A 43 11.56 -17.36 2.69
CA ARG A 43 10.71 -16.67 1.70
C ARG A 43 9.68 -15.75 2.37
N VAL A 44 9.02 -16.23 3.41
CA VAL A 44 8.04 -15.41 4.15
C VAL A 44 8.73 -14.25 4.84
N THR A 45 9.87 -14.48 5.49
CA THR A 45 10.66 -13.45 6.16
C THR A 45 11.15 -12.38 5.19
N GLU A 46 11.69 -12.78 4.04
CA GLU A 46 12.07 -11.85 2.96
C GLU A 46 10.90 -10.94 2.57
N LYS A 47 9.73 -11.52 2.29
CA LYS A 47 8.55 -10.74 1.87
C LYS A 47 8.01 -9.84 2.99
N ILE A 48 8.07 -10.26 4.26
CA ILE A 48 7.73 -9.41 5.41
C ILE A 48 8.67 -8.20 5.47
N ARG A 49 9.98 -8.41 5.29
CA ARG A 49 10.96 -7.32 5.28
C ARG A 49 10.75 -6.35 4.11
N LEU A 50 10.23 -6.82 2.98
CA LEU A 50 9.73 -5.99 1.87
C LEU A 50 8.36 -5.34 2.17
N ARG A 51 7.89 -5.39 3.41
CA ARG A 51 6.64 -4.78 3.91
C ARG A 51 5.36 -5.33 3.27
N TRP A 52 5.40 -6.56 2.76
CA TRP A 52 4.20 -7.25 2.31
C TRP A 52 3.33 -7.62 3.52
N SER A 53 2.00 -7.57 3.34
CA SER A 53 1.11 -8.07 4.39
C SER A 53 1.07 -9.60 4.39
N PRO A 54 0.82 -10.24 5.56
CA PRO A 54 0.62 -11.70 5.61
C PRO A 54 -0.41 -12.21 4.61
N GLU A 55 -1.49 -11.47 4.39
CA GLU A 55 -2.52 -11.78 3.40
C GLU A 55 -1.97 -11.74 1.96
N SER A 56 -1.17 -10.71 1.63
CA SER A 56 -0.52 -10.60 0.31
C SER A 56 0.46 -11.74 0.08
N ILE A 57 1.25 -12.11 1.08
CA ILE A 57 2.21 -13.22 0.99
C ILE A 57 1.49 -14.55 0.74
N SER A 58 0.49 -14.87 1.57
CA SER A 58 -0.27 -16.11 1.49
C SER A 58 -0.91 -16.29 0.11
N ASN A 59 -1.62 -15.27 -0.37
CA ASN A 59 -2.36 -15.39 -1.62
C ASN A 59 -1.46 -15.32 -2.85
N ARG A 60 -0.37 -14.54 -2.80
CA ARG A 60 0.61 -14.49 -3.89
C ARG A 60 1.31 -15.84 -4.07
N LEU A 61 1.73 -16.49 -2.99
CA LEU A 61 2.32 -17.83 -3.04
C LEU A 61 1.37 -18.86 -3.64
N LYS A 62 0.07 -18.79 -3.28
CA LYS A 62 -0.96 -19.64 -3.89
C LYS A 62 -1.07 -19.41 -5.40
N MET A 63 -1.11 -18.14 -5.83
CA MET A 63 -1.21 -17.78 -7.24
C MET A 63 0.00 -18.25 -8.04
N GLU A 64 1.19 -18.28 -7.41
CA GLU A 64 2.43 -18.76 -8.03
C GLU A 64 2.61 -20.28 -7.96
N GLY A 65 1.63 -21.04 -7.43
CA GLY A 65 1.73 -22.49 -7.25
C GLY A 65 2.81 -22.94 -6.26
N LYS A 66 3.31 -22.00 -5.43
CA LYS A 66 4.35 -22.29 -4.44
C LYS A 66 3.76 -22.77 -3.12
N PRO A 67 4.54 -23.53 -2.29
CA PRO A 67 4.12 -23.87 -0.94
C PRO A 67 3.66 -22.62 -0.20
N SER A 68 2.37 -22.61 0.18
CA SER A 68 1.74 -21.45 0.79
C SER A 68 1.28 -21.78 2.21
N VAL A 69 1.32 -20.77 3.06
CA VAL A 69 0.81 -20.81 4.44
C VAL A 69 -0.29 -19.78 4.62
N SER A 70 -1.21 -20.02 5.54
CA SER A 70 -2.29 -19.07 5.80
C SER A 70 -1.75 -17.75 6.38
N ALA A 71 -2.46 -16.65 6.14
CA ALA A 71 -2.12 -15.36 6.74
C ALA A 71 -2.03 -15.43 8.27
N GLU A 72 -2.91 -16.22 8.90
CA GLU A 72 -2.90 -16.47 10.35
C GLU A 72 -1.61 -17.15 10.81
N THR A 73 -1.14 -18.16 10.06
CA THR A 73 0.15 -18.83 10.36
C THR A 73 1.31 -17.85 10.28
N ILE A 74 1.30 -16.93 9.30
CA ILE A 74 2.32 -15.89 9.18
C ILE A 74 2.24 -14.90 10.35
N TYR A 75 1.03 -14.48 10.77
CA TYR A 75 0.88 -13.63 11.96
C TYR A 75 1.42 -14.30 13.21
N ARG A 76 1.12 -15.57 13.44
CA ARG A 76 1.65 -16.34 14.58
C ARG A 76 3.18 -16.42 14.56
N PHE A 77 3.76 -16.63 13.39
CA PHE A 77 5.22 -16.60 13.22
C PHE A 77 5.80 -15.23 13.62
N ILE A 78 5.20 -14.11 13.17
CA ILE A 78 5.64 -12.76 13.54
C ILE A 78 5.50 -12.53 15.06
N TYR A 79 4.43 -13.03 15.70
CA TYR A 79 4.27 -12.88 17.14
C TYR A 79 5.28 -13.71 17.95
N LYS A 80 5.60 -14.93 17.49
CA LYS A 80 6.68 -15.73 18.10
C LYS A 80 8.04 -15.03 17.96
N ASP A 81 8.36 -14.48 16.79
CA ASP A 81 9.55 -13.66 16.57
C ASP A 81 9.60 -12.47 17.53
N THR A 82 8.48 -11.78 17.73
CA THR A 82 8.38 -10.66 18.67
C THR A 82 8.64 -11.10 20.12
N GLN A 83 8.12 -12.26 20.54
CA GLN A 83 8.34 -12.80 21.89
C GLN A 83 9.81 -13.20 22.11
N ALA A 84 10.49 -13.63 21.04
CA ALA A 84 11.92 -13.93 21.04
C ALA A 84 12.81 -12.67 20.87
N GLY A 85 12.23 -11.46 20.92
CA GLY A 85 12.99 -10.19 20.78
C GLY A 85 13.20 -9.75 19.33
N GLY A 86 12.59 -10.42 18.34
CA GLY A 86 12.69 -10.08 16.93
C GLY A 86 11.93 -8.81 16.54
N ASP A 87 12.14 -8.35 15.34
CA ASP A 87 11.67 -7.05 14.84
C ASP A 87 10.70 -7.10 13.65
N LEU A 88 10.29 -8.30 13.20
CA LEU A 88 9.43 -8.47 12.02
C LEU A 88 8.11 -7.72 12.12
N TRP A 89 7.56 -7.57 13.34
CA TRP A 89 6.32 -6.81 13.57
C TRP A 89 6.41 -5.35 13.13
N ARG A 90 7.61 -4.75 13.11
CA ARG A 90 7.83 -3.36 12.65
C ARG A 90 7.57 -3.20 11.16
N CYS A 91 7.63 -4.28 10.40
CA CYS A 91 7.35 -4.30 8.96
C CYS A 91 5.84 -4.33 8.66
N LEU A 92 4.98 -4.67 9.65
CA LEU A 92 3.55 -4.68 9.47
C LEU A 92 2.96 -3.27 9.28
N ALA A 93 1.87 -3.17 8.50
CA ALA A 93 1.23 -1.89 8.19
C ALA A 93 0.68 -1.15 9.43
N ARG A 94 0.25 -1.90 10.44
CA ARG A 94 -0.32 -1.39 11.70
C ARG A 94 0.55 -1.77 12.89
N ALA A 95 1.86 -1.53 12.82
CA ALA A 95 2.71 -1.64 13.98
C ALA A 95 2.19 -0.68 15.07
N ARG A 96 1.41 -1.21 16.01
CA ARG A 96 0.77 -0.57 17.18
C ARG A 96 0.83 0.97 17.19
N ARG A 97 -0.11 1.64 16.53
CA ARG A 97 -0.34 3.06 16.77
C ARG A 97 -1.66 3.24 17.49
N ARG A 98 -1.64 3.90 18.65
CA ARG A 98 -2.84 4.48 19.27
C ARG A 98 -3.53 5.37 18.24
N ARG A 99 -4.85 5.22 18.10
CA ARG A 99 -5.68 6.09 17.27
C ARG A 99 -5.61 7.50 17.85
N THR A 100 -4.96 8.42 17.17
CA THR A 100 -5.00 9.84 17.54
C THR A 100 -6.30 10.44 17.02
N PRO A 101 -7.08 11.18 17.84
CA PRO A 101 -8.26 11.89 17.36
C PRO A 101 -7.89 12.85 16.23
N ARG A 102 -8.70 12.90 15.18
CA ARG A 102 -8.56 13.91 14.13
C ARG A 102 -9.28 15.16 14.58
N PHE A 103 -8.53 16.21 14.87
CA PHE A 103 -9.09 17.55 15.02
C PHE A 103 -9.31 18.15 13.63
N PRO A 104 -10.46 18.80 13.35
CA PRO A 104 -10.67 19.52 12.10
C PRO A 104 -9.65 20.66 12.00
N ARG A 105 -8.96 20.75 10.88
CA ARG A 105 -8.10 21.89 10.55
C ARG A 105 -8.82 22.74 9.52
N GLU A 106 -9.03 23.98 9.85
CA GLU A 106 -9.39 25.01 8.87
C GLU A 106 -8.18 25.26 7.96
N GLU A 107 -8.27 24.86 6.70
CA GLU A 107 -7.32 25.24 5.67
C GLU A 107 -8.00 26.27 4.75
N ARG A 108 -7.46 27.48 4.71
CA ARG A 108 -7.85 28.50 3.72
C ARG A 108 -7.31 28.03 2.36
N ARG A 109 -8.19 27.59 1.48
CA ARG A 109 -7.87 27.15 0.10
C ARG A 109 -8.28 28.23 -0.87
N GLY A 110 -7.37 28.59 -1.81
CA GLY A 110 -7.64 29.53 -2.87
C GLY A 110 -8.71 29.01 -3.84
N ILE A 111 -9.44 29.92 -4.47
CA ILE A 111 -10.39 29.61 -5.55
C ILE A 111 -9.58 29.39 -6.83
N ILE A 112 -9.67 28.21 -7.45
CA ILE A 112 -9.12 27.93 -8.76
C ILE A 112 -10.21 28.26 -9.77
N GLN A 113 -10.00 29.33 -10.55
CA GLN A 113 -10.92 29.74 -11.60
C GLN A 113 -10.85 28.77 -12.80
N ASN A 114 -11.99 28.51 -13.45
CA ASN A 114 -12.11 27.68 -14.66
C ASN A 114 -11.60 26.22 -14.52
N ALA A 115 -11.69 25.65 -13.33
CA ALA A 115 -11.28 24.26 -13.08
C ALA A 115 -12.40 23.30 -13.48
N ALA A 116 -12.11 22.32 -14.34
CA ALA A 116 -13.06 21.24 -14.66
C ALA A 116 -13.39 20.45 -13.36
N SER A 117 -14.68 20.24 -13.13
CA SER A 117 -15.16 19.54 -11.94
C SER A 117 -14.86 18.05 -12.00
N ILE A 118 -14.65 17.43 -10.84
CA ILE A 118 -14.55 15.96 -10.74
C ILE A 118 -15.84 15.26 -11.22
N HIS A 119 -16.98 15.94 -11.18
CA HIS A 119 -18.26 15.41 -11.64
C HIS A 119 -18.31 15.26 -13.15
N ASP A 120 -17.54 16.04 -13.91
CA ASP A 120 -17.42 15.95 -15.37
C ASP A 120 -16.47 14.82 -15.81
N ARG A 121 -15.81 14.17 -14.86
CA ARG A 121 -14.89 13.09 -15.11
C ARG A 121 -15.62 11.84 -15.59
N GLY A 122 -15.31 11.38 -16.80
CA GLY A 122 -15.96 10.26 -17.46
C GLY A 122 -16.10 9.00 -16.59
N ARG A 123 -17.20 8.27 -16.74
CA ARG A 123 -17.59 7.07 -15.99
C ARG A 123 -16.48 6.00 -15.92
N GLN A 124 -15.71 5.82 -16.99
CA GLN A 124 -14.59 4.86 -17.05
C GLN A 124 -13.47 5.15 -16.03
N ALA A 125 -13.26 6.44 -15.71
CA ALA A 125 -12.34 6.86 -14.68
C ALA A 125 -12.91 6.62 -13.27
N GLN A 126 -14.21 6.85 -13.07
CA GLN A 126 -14.88 6.62 -11.79
C GLN A 126 -14.90 5.13 -11.46
N GLU A 127 -15.28 4.28 -12.40
CA GLU A 127 -15.34 2.82 -12.25
C GLU A 127 -13.97 2.13 -12.31
N ARG A 128 -12.89 2.88 -12.53
CA ARG A 128 -11.51 2.36 -12.61
C ARG A 128 -11.33 1.27 -13.68
N LYS A 129 -12.12 1.32 -14.77
CA LYS A 129 -12.07 0.32 -15.83
C LYS A 129 -10.85 0.44 -16.74
N LYS A 130 -10.36 1.66 -16.96
CA LYS A 130 -9.20 1.91 -17.83
C LYS A 130 -8.03 2.49 -17.05
N ARG A 131 -6.80 2.11 -17.40
CA ARG A 131 -5.56 2.73 -16.88
C ARG A 131 -5.31 4.08 -17.56
N GLY A 132 -4.49 4.91 -16.93
CA GLY A 132 -4.16 6.24 -17.42
C GLY A 132 -4.98 7.37 -16.78
N HIS A 133 -5.85 7.06 -15.83
CA HIS A 133 -6.53 8.06 -15.00
C HIS A 133 -5.75 8.24 -13.70
N TRP A 134 -5.00 9.33 -13.59
CA TRP A 134 -4.07 9.58 -12.50
C TRP A 134 -4.68 10.47 -11.42
N GLU A 135 -4.42 10.14 -10.16
CA GLU A 135 -4.61 11.04 -9.02
C GLU A 135 -3.24 11.61 -8.64
N ARG A 136 -3.17 12.92 -8.39
CA ARG A 136 -1.94 13.63 -8.07
C ARG A 136 -2.07 14.37 -6.74
N ASP A 137 -1.02 14.30 -5.91
CA ASP A 137 -0.97 14.98 -4.61
C ASP A 137 0.48 15.26 -4.21
N THR A 138 0.69 16.03 -3.13
CA THR A 138 2.02 16.31 -2.59
C THR A 138 2.16 15.84 -1.16
N MET A 139 3.21 15.09 -0.85
CA MET A 139 3.57 14.70 0.51
C MET A 139 4.64 15.64 1.06
N LEU A 140 4.29 16.43 2.08
CA LEU A 140 5.19 17.44 2.65
C LEU A 140 6.29 16.83 3.53
N GLY A 141 7.51 17.38 3.45
CA GLY A 141 8.62 17.14 4.37
C GLY A 141 8.51 17.96 5.66
N LYS A 142 9.51 17.81 6.55
CA LYS A 142 9.60 18.49 7.85
C LYS A 142 9.49 20.02 7.72
N ASN A 143 10.22 20.59 6.81
CA ASN A 143 10.32 22.05 6.61
C ASN A 143 9.19 22.64 5.75
N ARG A 144 8.23 21.83 5.26
CA ARG A 144 7.14 22.18 4.34
C ARG A 144 7.57 22.85 3.02
N LYS A 145 8.87 23.13 2.82
CA LYS A 145 9.44 23.67 1.56
C LYS A 145 9.63 22.56 0.55
N THR A 146 10.20 21.44 1.00
CA THR A 146 10.41 20.24 0.19
C THR A 146 9.18 19.32 0.27
N ALA A 147 8.87 18.65 -0.83
CA ALA A 147 7.77 17.70 -0.91
C ALA A 147 8.12 16.55 -1.86
N ILE A 148 7.27 15.52 -1.85
CA ILE A 148 7.26 14.48 -2.88
C ILE A 148 5.95 14.60 -3.63
N LEU A 149 6.03 14.79 -4.95
CA LEU A 149 4.90 14.64 -5.85
C LEU A 149 4.58 13.15 -5.95
N VAL A 150 3.35 12.80 -5.68
CA VAL A 150 2.80 11.45 -5.76
C VAL A 150 1.78 11.41 -6.89
N CYS A 151 2.05 10.64 -7.92
CA CYS A 151 1.11 10.35 -8.99
C CYS A 151 0.69 8.89 -8.88
N THR A 152 -0.60 8.60 -8.77
CA THR A 152 -1.13 7.24 -8.63
C THR A 152 -2.17 6.97 -9.71
N ASP A 153 -1.98 5.90 -10.49
CA ASP A 153 -3.00 5.43 -11.44
C ASP A 153 -4.17 4.78 -10.69
N ARG A 154 -5.39 5.19 -11.04
CA ARG A 154 -6.61 4.78 -10.32
C ARG A 154 -6.94 3.30 -10.49
N LYS A 155 -6.66 2.72 -11.66
CA LYS A 155 -6.95 1.30 -11.94
C LYS A 155 -5.87 0.40 -11.37
N THR A 156 -4.63 0.64 -11.76
CA THR A 156 -3.51 -0.26 -11.48
C THR A 156 -2.85 -0.02 -10.12
N ARG A 157 -3.19 1.08 -9.45
CA ARG A 157 -2.53 1.52 -8.20
C ARG A 157 -1.05 1.80 -8.37
N PHE A 158 -0.56 1.88 -9.60
CA PHE A 158 0.82 2.18 -9.90
C PHE A 158 1.17 3.61 -9.48
N ASN A 159 2.33 3.76 -8.85
CA ASN A 159 2.77 5.01 -8.28
C ASN A 159 4.02 5.53 -8.99
N VAL A 160 4.09 6.83 -9.20
CA VAL A 160 5.32 7.51 -9.61
C VAL A 160 5.59 8.64 -8.63
N PHE A 161 6.84 8.68 -8.12
CA PHE A 161 7.26 9.67 -7.14
C PHE A 161 8.33 10.60 -7.73
N LYS A 162 8.20 11.91 -7.48
CA LYS A 162 9.23 12.91 -7.83
C LYS A 162 9.49 13.84 -6.65
N LYS A 163 10.75 14.04 -6.32
CA LYS A 163 11.15 15.02 -5.31
C LYS A 163 10.93 16.44 -5.84
N LEU A 164 10.34 17.28 -5.01
CA LEU A 164 10.13 18.69 -5.22
C LEU A 164 10.96 19.48 -4.20
N ASN A 165 11.91 20.27 -4.67
CA ASN A 165 12.68 21.15 -3.79
C ASN A 165 11.84 22.37 -3.33
N ARG A 166 10.84 22.75 -4.13
CA ARG A 166 9.86 23.81 -3.83
C ARG A 166 8.50 23.43 -4.43
N ARG A 167 7.40 23.91 -3.81
CA ARG A 167 6.02 23.65 -4.28
C ARG A 167 5.49 24.74 -5.22
N LYS A 168 6.31 25.23 -6.13
CA LYS A 168 5.85 26.18 -7.15
C LYS A 168 5.05 25.42 -8.21
N ALA A 169 3.87 25.93 -8.61
CA ALA A 169 2.95 25.28 -9.55
C ALA A 169 3.64 24.88 -10.87
N VAL A 170 4.43 25.78 -11.45
CA VAL A 170 5.20 25.52 -12.69
C VAL A 170 6.16 24.33 -12.50
N LEU A 171 6.85 24.23 -11.36
CA LEU A 171 7.77 23.11 -11.08
C LEU A 171 7.01 21.79 -10.93
N VAL A 172 5.85 21.82 -10.26
CA VAL A 172 4.97 20.65 -10.10
C VAL A 172 4.49 20.17 -11.47
N THR A 173 4.07 21.09 -12.36
CA THR A 173 3.69 20.77 -13.75
C THR A 173 4.85 20.10 -14.50
N HIS A 174 6.05 20.68 -14.49
CA HIS A 174 7.22 20.07 -15.14
C HIS A 174 7.54 18.68 -14.61
N LYS A 175 7.54 18.53 -13.28
CA LYS A 175 7.79 17.22 -12.64
C LYS A 175 6.68 16.21 -12.91
N THR A 176 5.42 16.64 -13.10
CA THR A 176 4.33 15.75 -13.51
C THR A 176 4.54 15.22 -14.92
N VAL A 177 4.83 16.10 -15.87
CA VAL A 177 5.13 15.69 -17.26
C VAL A 177 6.29 14.69 -17.29
N ALA A 178 7.37 14.99 -16.58
CA ALA A 178 8.53 14.09 -16.48
C ALA A 178 8.23 12.77 -15.72
N ALA A 179 7.27 12.78 -14.79
CA ALA A 179 6.86 11.61 -14.04
C ALA A 179 6.05 10.63 -14.91
N LEU A 180 5.18 11.16 -15.77
CA LEU A 180 4.22 10.38 -16.54
C LEU A 180 4.68 10.13 -17.99
N LYS A 181 5.88 10.56 -18.35
CA LYS A 181 6.46 10.32 -19.69
C LYS A 181 6.55 8.83 -19.98
N GLY A 182 6.02 8.39 -21.12
CA GLY A 182 6.02 6.98 -21.54
C GLY A 182 4.93 6.12 -20.88
N LEU A 183 4.12 6.69 -19.98
CA LEU A 183 2.98 6.01 -19.38
C LEU A 183 1.66 6.45 -20.06
N PRO A 184 0.63 5.61 -20.06
CA PRO A 184 -0.68 6.02 -20.54
C PRO A 184 -1.24 7.12 -19.64
N VAL A 185 -1.67 8.23 -20.22
CA VAL A 185 -2.36 9.34 -19.53
C VAL A 185 -3.62 9.69 -20.28
N ARG A 186 -4.75 9.65 -19.58
CA ARG A 186 -6.09 9.97 -20.09
C ARG A 186 -6.73 11.15 -19.37
N SER A 187 -6.47 11.25 -18.08
CA SER A 187 -6.89 12.38 -17.24
C SER A 187 -6.07 12.45 -15.97
N ILE A 188 -6.05 13.61 -15.35
CA ILE A 188 -5.39 13.84 -14.07
C ILE A 188 -6.43 14.44 -13.12
N THR A 189 -6.44 13.98 -11.86
CA THR A 189 -7.31 14.52 -10.79
C THR A 189 -6.47 15.07 -9.66
N ASN A 190 -6.73 16.30 -9.25
CA ASN A 190 -6.02 17.02 -8.18
C ASN A 190 -6.98 17.41 -7.05
N ASP A 191 -6.41 17.82 -5.93
CA ASP A 191 -7.12 18.71 -5.02
C ASP A 191 -7.00 20.18 -5.47
N ARG A 192 -7.61 21.06 -4.68
CA ARG A 192 -7.54 22.51 -4.91
C ARG A 192 -6.32 23.16 -4.24
N GLY A 193 -5.19 22.44 -4.14
CA GLY A 193 -3.94 23.00 -3.65
C GLY A 193 -3.35 24.02 -4.61
N GLN A 194 -2.78 25.11 -4.07
CA GLN A 194 -2.16 26.17 -4.88
C GLN A 194 -1.04 25.65 -5.79
N GLU A 195 -0.39 24.56 -5.40
CA GLU A 195 0.65 23.89 -6.19
C GLU A 195 0.13 23.29 -7.49
N PHE A 196 -1.18 23.20 -7.68
CA PHE A 196 -1.83 22.66 -8.88
C PHE A 196 -2.49 23.73 -9.74
N ASN A 197 -2.31 25.02 -9.42
CA ASN A 197 -2.92 26.16 -10.19
C ASN A 197 -2.43 26.29 -11.63
N ASP A 198 -1.32 25.62 -12.00
CA ASP A 198 -0.80 25.62 -13.38
C ASP A 198 -1.41 24.48 -14.24
N ALA A 199 -2.66 24.14 -13.97
CA ALA A 199 -3.39 23.09 -14.71
C ALA A 199 -3.52 23.38 -16.21
N PRO A 200 -3.83 24.61 -16.68
CA PRO A 200 -3.93 24.88 -18.11
C PRO A 200 -2.64 24.58 -18.89
N ARG A 201 -1.47 24.88 -18.29
CA ARG A 201 -0.18 24.52 -18.89
C ARG A 201 0.02 23.01 -18.93
N LEU A 202 -0.41 22.29 -17.90
CA LEU A 202 -0.31 20.83 -17.86
C LEU A 202 -1.19 20.20 -18.94
N GLU A 203 -2.43 20.67 -19.08
CA GLU A 203 -3.38 20.23 -20.11
C GLU A 203 -2.80 20.43 -21.51
N LYS A 204 -2.28 21.63 -21.79
CA LYS A 204 -1.62 21.94 -23.07
C LYS A 204 -0.42 21.04 -23.37
N LYS A 205 0.41 20.72 -22.33
CA LYS A 205 1.61 19.88 -22.51
C LYS A 205 1.30 18.40 -22.67
N MET A 206 0.24 17.92 -22.08
CA MET A 206 -0.08 16.49 -22.05
C MET A 206 -1.27 16.10 -22.91
N GLY A 207 -2.05 17.05 -23.41
CA GLY A 207 -3.25 16.81 -24.22
C GLY A 207 -4.35 16.09 -23.43
N VAL A 208 -4.49 16.35 -22.12
CA VAL A 208 -5.44 15.67 -21.25
C VAL A 208 -6.16 16.64 -20.33
N THR A 209 -7.38 16.32 -19.94
CA THR A 209 -8.16 17.13 -19.00
C THR A 209 -7.69 16.92 -17.56
N VAL A 210 -7.57 18.02 -16.82
CA VAL A 210 -7.24 18.05 -15.39
C VAL A 210 -8.48 18.37 -14.58
N TYR A 211 -8.96 17.42 -13.80
CA TYR A 211 -10.13 17.56 -12.93
C TYR A 211 -9.72 17.96 -11.51
N PHE A 212 -10.59 18.69 -10.84
CA PHE A 212 -10.41 19.09 -9.45
C PHE A 212 -11.52 18.55 -8.57
N CYS A 213 -11.12 18.03 -7.40
CA CYS A 213 -12.06 17.59 -6.38
C CYS A 213 -12.84 18.76 -5.79
N ASP A 214 -14.00 18.45 -5.21
CA ASP A 214 -14.76 19.42 -4.46
C ASP A 214 -13.98 19.89 -3.21
N PRO A 215 -14.22 21.10 -2.73
CA PRO A 215 -13.66 21.56 -1.48
C PRO A 215 -14.00 20.57 -0.35
N TYR A 216 -13.05 20.32 0.56
CA TYR A 216 -13.21 19.44 1.73
C TYR A 216 -13.55 17.97 1.43
N SER A 217 -13.55 17.54 0.18
CA SER A 217 -13.94 16.20 -0.27
C SER A 217 -12.74 15.28 -0.48
N SER A 218 -11.93 15.06 0.56
CA SER A 218 -10.73 14.20 0.49
C SER A 218 -11.06 12.75 0.08
N TYR A 219 -12.26 12.25 0.38
CA TYR A 219 -12.73 10.91 0.01
C TYR A 219 -12.74 10.68 -1.52
N GLN A 220 -12.89 11.75 -2.31
CA GLN A 220 -12.85 11.67 -3.78
C GLN A 220 -11.48 11.25 -4.32
N ARG A 221 -10.41 11.34 -3.48
CA ARG A 221 -9.03 10.93 -3.79
C ARG A 221 -8.51 9.83 -2.86
N GLY A 222 -9.38 8.98 -2.38
CA GLY A 222 -9.03 7.91 -1.44
C GLY A 222 -7.89 6.99 -1.92
N THR A 223 -7.66 6.87 -3.24
CA THR A 223 -6.52 6.11 -3.77
C THR A 223 -5.21 6.76 -3.37
N ASN A 224 -5.08 8.05 -3.61
CA ASN A 224 -3.85 8.79 -3.37
C ASN A 224 -3.58 8.97 -1.86
N GLU A 225 -4.62 9.25 -1.08
CA GLU A 225 -4.51 9.30 0.40
C GLU A 225 -3.95 7.99 0.96
N ASN A 226 -4.46 6.86 0.50
CA ASN A 226 -3.96 5.54 0.87
C ASN A 226 -2.49 5.35 0.46
N ARG A 227 -2.10 5.75 -0.76
CA ARG A 227 -0.73 5.61 -1.25
C ARG A 227 0.25 6.50 -0.49
N ILE A 228 -0.14 7.73 -0.15
CA ILE A 228 0.64 8.59 0.75
C ILE A 228 0.79 7.93 2.12
N GLY A 229 -0.25 7.30 2.64
CA GLY A 229 -0.18 6.52 3.87
C GLY A 229 0.85 5.37 3.80
N VAL A 230 0.93 4.67 2.67
CA VAL A 230 1.94 3.64 2.42
C VAL A 230 3.34 4.27 2.34
N LEU A 231 3.51 5.36 1.58
CA LEU A 231 4.79 6.06 1.46
C LEU A 231 5.29 6.57 2.82
N ARG A 232 4.38 6.98 3.73
CA ARG A 232 4.70 7.40 5.10
C ARG A 232 5.25 6.27 5.99
N ARG A 233 5.15 5.03 5.60
CA ARG A 233 5.81 3.90 6.29
C ARG A 233 7.31 3.88 6.03
N TYR A 234 7.76 4.44 4.91
CA TYR A 234 9.17 4.60 4.52
C TYR A 234 9.72 5.95 4.95
N LEU A 235 8.90 6.97 4.82
CA LEU A 235 9.23 8.38 5.10
C LEU A 235 8.23 8.95 6.12
N PRO A 236 8.42 8.70 7.42
CA PRO A 236 7.51 9.15 8.49
C PRO A 236 7.28 10.67 8.46
N LYS A 237 6.23 11.12 9.17
CA LYS A 237 6.02 12.56 9.38
C LYS A 237 7.23 13.15 10.11
N GLY A 238 7.71 14.31 9.65
CA GLY A 238 8.89 14.94 10.21
C GLY A 238 10.20 14.53 9.53
N THR A 239 10.19 13.60 8.56
CA THR A 239 11.38 13.30 7.75
C THR A 239 11.81 14.53 6.96
N ASP A 240 13.10 14.84 7.02
CA ASP A 240 13.70 15.85 6.14
C ASP A 240 13.87 15.26 4.74
N LEU A 241 13.08 15.79 3.80
CA LEU A 241 13.16 15.38 2.40
C LEU A 241 14.26 16.07 1.62
N SER A 242 14.95 17.08 2.22
CA SER A 242 16.03 17.79 1.53
C SER A 242 17.23 16.87 1.28
N SER A 243 17.55 16.01 2.22
CA SER A 243 18.62 15.01 2.14
C SER A 243 18.25 13.75 1.36
N LEU A 244 16.96 13.54 1.05
CA LEU A 244 16.51 12.33 0.36
C LEU A 244 17.08 12.26 -1.08
N HIS A 245 17.95 11.29 -1.30
CA HIS A 245 18.53 11.08 -2.63
C HIS A 245 17.51 10.42 -3.59
N TRP A 246 17.58 10.77 -4.87
CA TRP A 246 16.64 10.28 -5.87
C TRP A 246 16.66 8.74 -6.03
N LYS A 247 17.82 8.09 -5.87
CA LYS A 247 17.95 6.62 -5.90
C LYS A 247 17.16 5.95 -4.77
N GLN A 248 17.18 6.54 -3.56
CA GLN A 248 16.39 6.05 -2.43
C GLN A 248 14.90 6.17 -2.70
N LEU A 249 14.45 7.31 -3.26
CA LEU A 249 13.04 7.49 -3.62
C LEU A 249 12.60 6.49 -4.69
N LYS A 250 13.45 6.21 -5.67
CA LYS A 250 13.19 5.20 -6.70
C LYS A 250 13.14 3.78 -6.14
N LYS A 251 13.99 3.44 -5.18
CA LYS A 251 13.92 2.16 -4.48
C LYS A 251 12.58 2.00 -3.75
N ILE A 252 12.15 3.04 -3.02
CA ILE A 252 10.85 3.04 -2.34
C ILE A 252 9.69 2.90 -3.35
N GLU A 253 9.76 3.62 -4.48
CA GLU A 253 8.77 3.53 -5.56
C GLU A 253 8.67 2.10 -6.11
N PHE A 254 9.82 1.49 -6.37
CA PHE A 254 9.91 0.10 -6.83
C PHE A 254 9.31 -0.87 -5.82
N GLU A 255 9.71 -0.77 -4.55
CA GLU A 255 9.18 -1.64 -3.49
C GLU A 255 7.64 -1.52 -3.37
N ILE A 256 7.10 -0.29 -3.34
CA ILE A 256 5.66 -0.05 -3.25
C ILE A 256 4.89 -0.61 -4.46
N ASN A 257 5.47 -0.48 -5.67
CA ASN A 257 4.84 -0.96 -6.90
C ASN A 257 4.95 -2.49 -7.08
N ASN A 258 5.76 -3.16 -6.29
CA ASN A 258 5.92 -4.61 -6.31
C ASN A 258 5.24 -5.33 -5.13
N VAL A 259 4.38 -4.66 -4.36
CA VAL A 259 3.55 -5.30 -3.34
C VAL A 259 2.25 -5.80 -3.97
N PRO A 260 1.93 -7.12 -3.91
CA PRO A 260 0.65 -7.65 -4.41
C PRO A 260 -0.54 -7.08 -3.67
N MET A 261 -1.61 -6.78 -4.39
CA MET A 261 -2.79 -6.14 -3.83
C MET A 261 -4.05 -6.94 -4.10
N LYS A 262 -4.89 -7.11 -3.07
CA LYS A 262 -6.19 -7.79 -3.18
C LYS A 262 -7.08 -7.18 -4.27
N CYS A 263 -7.12 -5.85 -4.38
CA CYS A 263 -7.92 -5.15 -5.39
C CYS A 263 -7.38 -5.27 -6.83
N LEU A 264 -6.29 -5.97 -7.03
CA LEU A 264 -5.67 -6.31 -8.32
C LEU A 264 -5.56 -7.83 -8.49
N ASP A 265 -6.39 -8.61 -7.80
CA ASP A 265 -6.36 -10.07 -7.81
C ASP A 265 -4.95 -10.63 -7.51
N TRP A 266 -4.30 -10.02 -6.51
CA TRP A 266 -2.94 -10.34 -6.06
C TRP A 266 -1.83 -10.09 -7.10
N LEU A 267 -2.13 -9.38 -8.18
CA LEU A 267 -1.09 -8.77 -9.00
C LEU A 267 -0.47 -7.58 -8.27
N THR A 268 0.77 -7.29 -8.63
CA THR A 268 1.42 -6.05 -8.20
C THR A 268 0.95 -4.87 -9.07
N PRO A 269 1.00 -3.62 -8.57
CA PRO A 269 0.77 -2.44 -9.38
C PRO A 269 1.63 -2.40 -10.66
N HIS A 270 2.88 -2.86 -10.58
CA HIS A 270 3.79 -2.94 -11.72
C HIS A 270 3.28 -3.92 -12.78
N GLU A 271 2.93 -5.14 -12.39
CA GLU A 271 2.34 -6.14 -13.30
C GLU A 271 1.04 -5.63 -13.93
N ALA A 272 0.16 -5.03 -13.11
CA ALA A 272 -1.11 -4.49 -13.59
C ALA A 272 -0.91 -3.32 -14.58
N MET A 273 0.14 -2.51 -14.43
CA MET A 273 0.48 -1.43 -15.35
C MET A 273 1.04 -1.97 -16.66
N LEU A 274 1.87 -3.03 -16.62
CA LEU A 274 2.47 -3.65 -17.81
C LEU A 274 1.51 -4.54 -18.58
N LYS A 275 0.49 -5.15 -17.93
CA LYS A 275 -0.51 -5.95 -18.64
C LYS A 275 -1.09 -5.11 -19.76
N LYS A 276 -0.71 -5.41 -21.01
CA LYS A 276 -1.48 -5.02 -22.17
C LYS A 276 -2.90 -5.53 -21.91
N SER A 277 -3.92 -4.69 -22.09
CA SER A 277 -5.30 -5.18 -22.06
C SER A 277 -5.40 -6.30 -23.10
N CYS A 278 -5.33 -7.55 -22.65
CA CYS A 278 -5.86 -8.65 -23.42
C CYS A 278 -7.38 -8.44 -23.45
N THR A 279 -7.84 -7.53 -24.29
CA THR A 279 -9.19 -7.55 -24.81
C THR A 279 -9.12 -8.35 -26.08
N ALA A 280 -9.90 -9.39 -26.07
CA ALA A 280 -10.28 -10.23 -27.20
C ALA A 280 -9.28 -11.32 -27.60
N PHE A 281 -9.59 -12.52 -27.11
CA PHE A 281 -9.92 -13.61 -28.03
C PHE A 281 -10.90 -14.54 -27.27
N VAL A 282 -12.15 -14.36 -27.49
CA VAL A 282 -13.20 -15.38 -27.66
C VAL A 282 -14.09 -14.87 -28.77
#